data_2a1452c63d0028128df0c621e9f1bde9
#
_entry.id   2a1452c63d0028128df0c621e9f1bde9
#
_cell.length_a   1.000
_cell.length_b   1.000
_cell.length_c   1.000
_cell.angle_alpha   90.00
_cell.angle_beta   90.00
_cell.angle_gamma   90.00
#
_symmetry.space_group_name_H-M   'P 1'
#
loop_
_entity.id
_entity.type
_entity.pdbx_description
1 polymer ?
#
loop_
_entity_poly.entity_id
_entity_poly.type
_entity_poly.pdbx_seq_one_letter_code
_entity_poly.pdbx_strand_id
1 'polypeptide(L)'
;MTTDVIEHNPMLKKPLLAVLAVVAQQADESRTAVEERASATWDDAYQQSPATCVDILVRNDALIERLLVNGEPYDGTLDDLQLDPAVPDDAVAEARIAITETGRELLAAYAPEATLCALIRSKPAYRDVFAAILDACSADEGASRADLERTIDAQPQLQPGPATQRTTVYPQYFIDALETAGGIAWDGRWRTTDAGKAVAAA
;
A
#
# COMPACT_ATOMS: atom_id res chain seq x y z
N MET A 1 -11.65 -7.78 10.81
CA MET A 1 -11.42 -6.71 11.80
C MET A 1 -10.28 -5.78 11.36
N THR A 2 -9.13 -6.25 10.92
CA THR A 2 -8.00 -5.38 10.52
C THR A 2 -8.26 -4.62 9.21
N THR A 3 -8.95 -5.23 8.25
CA THR A 3 -9.44 -4.57 7.02
C THR A 3 -10.36 -3.38 7.36
N ASP A 4 -11.11 -3.52 8.44
CA ASP A 4 -12.08 -2.55 8.95
C ASP A 4 -11.43 -1.19 9.31
N VAL A 5 -10.22 -1.19 9.89
CA VAL A 5 -9.49 0.05 10.26
C VAL A 5 -9.09 0.85 9.02
N ILE A 6 -8.70 0.17 7.93
CA ILE A 6 -8.32 0.82 6.68
C ILE A 6 -9.55 1.29 5.90
N GLU A 7 -10.60 0.47 5.85
CA GLU A 7 -11.83 0.80 5.12
C GLU A 7 -12.58 1.98 5.72
N HIS A 8 -12.64 2.05 7.06
CA HIS A 8 -13.29 3.17 7.76
C HIS A 8 -12.44 4.42 7.89
N ASN A 9 -11.12 4.32 7.67
CA ASN A 9 -10.21 5.46 7.75
C ASN A 9 -9.26 5.52 6.54
N PRO A 10 -9.73 5.97 5.37
CA PRO A 10 -8.90 6.05 4.15
C PRO A 10 -7.60 6.83 4.32
N MET A 11 -7.59 7.83 5.22
CA MET A 11 -6.40 8.63 5.52
C MET A 11 -5.27 7.81 6.19
N LEU A 12 -5.64 6.73 6.90
CA LEU A 12 -4.67 5.85 7.57
C LEU A 12 -4.14 4.76 6.63
N LYS A 13 -4.78 4.52 5.49
CA LYS A 13 -4.41 3.43 4.59
C LYS A 13 -2.93 3.47 4.21
N LYS A 14 -2.47 4.57 3.62
CA LYS A 14 -1.09 4.71 3.14
C LYS A 14 -0.05 4.58 4.27
N PRO A 15 -0.16 5.33 5.39
CA PRO A 15 0.81 5.21 6.47
C PRO A 15 0.83 3.83 7.13
N LEU A 16 -0.31 3.16 7.32
CA LEU A 16 -0.35 1.80 7.87
C LEU A 16 0.32 0.78 6.93
N LEU A 17 0.05 0.85 5.62
CA LEU A 17 0.70 -0.01 4.64
C LEU A 17 2.20 0.26 4.53
N ALA A 18 2.65 1.51 4.68
CA ALA A 18 4.08 1.85 4.70
C ALA A 18 4.80 1.17 5.87
N VAL A 19 4.23 1.20 7.08
CA VAL A 19 4.79 0.48 8.24
C VAL A 19 4.79 -1.02 8.03
N LEU A 20 3.68 -1.61 7.55
CA LEU A 20 3.61 -3.04 7.25
C LEU A 20 4.66 -3.48 6.23
N ALA A 21 4.90 -2.68 5.18
CA ALA A 21 5.91 -2.95 4.17
C ALA A 21 7.33 -2.93 4.76
N VAL A 22 7.61 -2.01 5.69
CA VAL A 22 8.90 -1.94 6.41
C VAL A 22 9.11 -3.18 7.27
N VAL A 23 8.10 -3.59 8.07
CA VAL A 23 8.20 -4.77 8.94
C VAL A 23 8.30 -6.07 8.14
N ALA A 24 7.62 -6.15 6.98
CA ALA A 24 7.64 -7.34 6.13
C ALA A 24 9.02 -7.62 5.50
N GLN A 25 9.89 -6.61 5.39
CA GLN A 25 11.24 -6.77 4.81
C GLN A 25 12.20 -7.49 5.77
N GLN A 26 11.97 -7.42 7.06
CA GLN A 26 12.87 -7.97 8.06
C GLN A 26 12.08 -8.58 9.21
N ALA A 27 12.33 -9.85 9.49
CA ALA A 27 11.60 -10.56 10.54
C ALA A 27 12.13 -10.17 11.92
N ASP A 28 11.22 -9.95 12.89
CA ASP A 28 11.50 -9.81 14.30
C ASP A 28 12.58 -8.77 14.62
N GLU A 29 12.29 -7.52 14.36
CA GLU A 29 13.20 -6.37 14.55
C GLU A 29 12.82 -5.55 15.79
N SER A 30 13.76 -4.79 16.36
CA SER A 30 13.42 -3.89 17.46
C SER A 30 12.43 -2.82 17.02
N ARG A 31 11.49 -2.48 17.90
CA ARG A 31 10.49 -1.44 17.62
C ARG A 31 11.14 -0.13 17.17
N THR A 32 12.21 0.28 17.86
CA THR A 32 12.95 1.50 17.52
C THR A 32 13.50 1.45 16.10
N ALA A 33 14.12 0.32 15.69
CA ALA A 33 14.66 0.19 14.34
C ALA A 33 13.56 0.21 13.26
N VAL A 34 12.39 -0.41 13.54
CA VAL A 34 11.21 -0.31 12.65
C VAL A 34 10.75 1.13 12.50
N GLU A 35 10.62 1.87 13.61
CA GLU A 35 10.19 3.27 13.61
C GLU A 35 11.18 4.19 12.89
N GLU A 36 12.49 3.98 13.07
CA GLU A 36 13.55 4.72 12.39
C GLU A 36 13.53 4.47 10.87
N ARG A 37 13.42 3.21 10.44
CA ARG A 37 13.35 2.87 9.01
C ARG A 37 12.09 3.42 8.34
N ALA A 38 10.96 3.33 9.03
CA ALA A 38 9.72 3.91 8.55
C ALA A 38 9.85 5.44 8.43
N SER A 39 10.46 6.09 9.42
CA SER A 39 10.69 7.54 9.41
C SER A 39 11.58 8.01 8.27
N ALA A 40 12.56 7.19 7.85
CA ALA A 40 13.48 7.54 6.76
C ALA A 40 12.79 7.70 5.38
N THR A 41 11.63 7.10 5.21
CA THR A 41 10.83 7.14 3.96
C THR A 41 9.43 7.71 4.19
N TRP A 42 9.21 8.39 5.34
CA TRP A 42 7.89 8.90 5.72
C TRP A 42 7.49 10.08 4.86
N ASP A 43 6.26 10.06 4.38
CA ASP A 43 5.68 11.18 3.63
C ASP A 43 5.19 12.25 4.61
N ASP A 44 5.66 13.48 4.44
CA ASP A 44 5.27 14.64 5.27
C ASP A 44 3.76 14.94 5.22
N ALA A 45 3.06 14.43 4.22
CA ALA A 45 1.61 14.53 4.12
C ALA A 45 0.87 13.61 5.10
N TYR A 46 1.54 12.63 5.71
CA TYR A 46 0.92 11.74 6.68
C TYR A 46 0.72 12.46 8.02
N GLN A 47 -0.50 12.41 8.54
CA GLN A 47 -0.85 13.04 9.81
C GLN A 47 -0.39 12.23 11.04
N GLN A 48 -0.15 10.94 10.86
CA GLN A 48 0.24 10.02 11.92
C GLN A 48 1.75 9.78 11.86
N SER A 49 2.37 9.60 13.03
CA SER A 49 3.77 9.17 13.11
C SER A 49 3.91 7.66 12.87
N PRO A 50 5.11 7.15 12.49
CA PRO A 50 5.38 5.72 12.41
C PRO A 50 5.02 4.98 13.71
N ALA A 51 5.39 5.51 14.86
CA ALA A 51 5.09 4.94 16.18
C ALA A 51 3.58 4.77 16.40
N THR A 52 2.78 5.78 16.08
CA THR A 52 1.31 5.71 16.17
C THR A 52 0.75 4.63 15.23
N CYS A 53 1.32 4.49 14.04
CA CYS A 53 0.90 3.47 13.09
C CYS A 53 1.25 2.06 13.58
N VAL A 54 2.42 1.86 14.21
CA VAL A 54 2.78 0.59 14.88
C VAL A 54 1.75 0.24 15.94
N ASP A 55 1.40 1.19 16.84
CA ASP A 55 0.39 0.95 17.89
C ASP A 55 -0.98 0.58 17.32
N ILE A 56 -1.41 1.25 16.24
CA ILE A 56 -2.67 0.91 15.57
C ILE A 56 -2.61 -0.52 14.99
N LEU A 57 -1.52 -0.89 14.34
CA LEU A 57 -1.36 -2.20 13.72
C LEU A 57 -1.27 -3.33 14.77
N VAL A 58 -0.60 -3.09 15.90
CA VAL A 58 -0.55 -4.05 17.03
C VAL A 58 -1.95 -4.25 17.63
N ARG A 59 -2.69 -3.16 17.92
CA ARG A 59 -4.07 -3.25 18.45
C ARG A 59 -5.05 -3.96 17.52
N ASN A 60 -4.74 -4.03 16.24
CA ASN A 60 -5.58 -4.67 15.22
C ASN A 60 -5.02 -6.00 14.74
N ASP A 61 -4.11 -6.63 15.48
CA ASP A 61 -3.52 -7.94 15.20
C ASP A 61 -2.77 -8.06 13.86
N ALA A 62 -2.41 -6.92 13.23
CA ALA A 62 -1.59 -6.92 12.02
C ALA A 62 -0.09 -7.03 12.31
N LEU A 63 0.32 -6.53 13.46
CA LEU A 63 1.64 -6.71 14.04
C LEU A 63 1.52 -7.35 15.41
N ILE A 64 2.56 -8.05 15.82
CA ILE A 64 2.73 -8.54 17.20
C ILE A 64 3.94 -7.84 17.80
N GLU A 65 3.77 -7.31 19.00
CA GLU A 65 4.85 -6.78 19.83
C GLU A 65 5.22 -7.80 20.91
N ARG A 66 6.51 -8.07 21.08
CA ARG A 66 7.05 -8.95 22.10
C ARG A 66 8.06 -8.18 22.91
N LEU A 67 7.97 -8.28 24.23
CA LEU A 67 8.94 -7.70 25.14
C LEU A 67 10.02 -8.73 25.46
N LEU A 68 11.28 -8.36 25.31
CA LEU A 68 12.43 -9.12 25.76
C LEU A 68 13.07 -8.38 26.94
N VAL A 69 13.48 -9.14 27.95
CA VAL A 69 14.24 -8.63 29.10
C VAL A 69 15.56 -9.39 29.14
N ASN A 70 16.68 -8.70 29.01
CA ASN A 70 18.01 -9.27 28.85
C ASN A 70 18.10 -10.36 27.76
N GLY A 71 17.30 -10.19 26.68
CA GLY A 71 17.23 -11.10 25.53
C GLY A 71 16.27 -12.29 25.71
N GLU A 72 15.65 -12.45 26.85
CA GLU A 72 14.66 -13.51 27.11
C GLU A 72 13.23 -12.97 27.01
N PRO A 73 12.28 -13.75 26.45
CA PRO A 73 10.88 -13.33 26.37
C PRO A 73 10.28 -13.02 27.75
N TYR A 74 9.62 -11.88 27.85
CA TYR A 74 8.88 -11.46 29.03
C TYR A 74 7.38 -11.47 28.73
N ASP A 75 6.62 -12.18 29.56
CA ASP A 75 5.16 -12.31 29.42
C ASP A 75 4.44 -11.20 30.21
N GLY A 76 4.50 -9.98 29.69
CA GLY A 76 3.90 -8.79 30.31
C GLY A 76 4.12 -7.56 29.46
N THR A 77 3.63 -6.41 29.95
CA THR A 77 3.83 -5.10 29.35
C THR A 77 5.04 -4.38 29.95
N LEU A 78 5.45 -3.26 29.37
CA LEU A 78 6.48 -2.39 29.95
C LEU A 78 6.08 -1.86 31.35
N ASP A 79 4.78 -1.63 31.57
CA ASP A 79 4.27 -1.19 32.87
C ASP A 79 4.37 -2.34 33.90
N ASP A 80 4.04 -3.57 33.49
CA ASP A 80 4.19 -4.75 34.35
C ASP A 80 5.65 -4.97 34.72
N LEU A 81 6.57 -4.78 33.76
CA LEU A 81 8.01 -4.92 33.98
C LEU A 81 8.54 -3.97 35.08
N GLN A 82 8.06 -2.72 35.08
CA GLN A 82 8.46 -1.73 36.11
C GLN A 82 7.99 -2.09 37.52
N LEU A 83 6.96 -2.91 37.63
CA LEU A 83 6.36 -3.32 38.89
C LEU A 83 6.80 -4.72 39.32
N ASP A 84 7.53 -5.47 38.48
CA ASP A 84 7.95 -6.84 38.75
C ASP A 84 9.22 -6.89 39.63
N PRO A 85 9.09 -7.26 40.89
CA PRO A 85 10.25 -7.31 41.80
C PRO A 85 11.27 -8.40 41.43
N ALA A 86 10.93 -9.32 40.52
CA ALA A 86 11.86 -10.36 40.08
C ALA A 86 12.81 -9.85 38.98
N VAL A 87 12.53 -8.70 38.40
CA VAL A 87 13.35 -8.09 37.35
C VAL A 87 14.35 -7.12 37.98
N PRO A 88 15.65 -7.26 37.73
CA PRO A 88 16.66 -6.31 38.22
C PRO A 88 16.45 -4.90 37.66
N ASP A 89 16.75 -3.86 38.46
CA ASP A 89 16.62 -2.45 38.07
C ASP A 89 17.51 -2.07 36.86
N ASP A 90 18.56 -2.83 36.60
CA ASP A 90 19.49 -2.64 35.48
C ASP A 90 19.17 -3.55 34.27
N ALA A 91 18.04 -4.25 34.30
CA ALA A 91 17.63 -5.10 33.19
C ALA A 91 17.36 -4.28 31.91
N VAL A 92 17.86 -4.77 30.78
CA VAL A 92 17.64 -4.15 29.48
C VAL A 92 16.36 -4.71 28.86
N ALA A 93 15.37 -3.83 28.68
CA ALA A 93 14.12 -4.16 28.02
C ALA A 93 14.17 -3.74 26.54
N GLU A 94 13.74 -4.63 25.65
CA GLU A 94 13.63 -4.38 24.21
C GLU A 94 12.28 -4.86 23.71
N ALA A 95 11.52 -3.95 23.09
CA ALA A 95 10.30 -4.32 22.36
C ALA A 95 10.66 -4.73 20.93
N ARG A 96 10.18 -5.89 20.50
CA ARG A 96 10.39 -6.43 19.14
C ARG A 96 9.07 -6.54 18.40
N ILE A 97 9.10 -6.21 17.10
CA ILE A 97 7.92 -6.19 16.24
C ILE A 97 8.07 -7.26 15.16
N ALA A 98 7.00 -8.02 14.95
CA ALA A 98 6.89 -8.94 13.84
C ALA A 98 5.53 -8.82 13.15
N ILE A 99 5.51 -9.09 11.84
CA ILE A 99 4.27 -9.11 11.07
C ILE A 99 3.51 -10.42 11.31
N THR A 100 2.23 -10.31 11.59
CA THR A 100 1.33 -11.48 11.74
C THR A 100 0.85 -11.98 10.38
N GLU A 101 0.10 -13.12 10.35
CA GLU A 101 -0.57 -13.57 9.14
C GLU A 101 -1.60 -12.54 8.65
N THR A 102 -2.38 -11.98 9.57
CA THR A 102 -3.34 -10.90 9.28
C THR A 102 -2.66 -9.70 8.63
N GLY A 103 -1.49 -9.30 9.12
CA GLY A 103 -0.70 -8.21 8.52
C GLY A 103 -0.21 -8.53 7.11
N ARG A 104 0.22 -9.78 6.85
CA ARG A 104 0.64 -10.23 5.51
C ARG A 104 -0.54 -10.25 4.54
N GLU A 105 -1.68 -10.79 4.96
CA GLU A 105 -2.91 -10.79 4.15
C GLU A 105 -3.34 -9.36 3.79
N LEU A 106 -3.28 -8.44 4.77
CA LEU A 106 -3.59 -7.03 4.55
C LEU A 106 -2.64 -6.40 3.54
N LEU A 107 -1.33 -6.60 3.69
CA LEU A 107 -0.33 -6.09 2.75
C LEU A 107 -0.54 -6.65 1.33
N ALA A 108 -0.83 -7.95 1.22
CA ALA A 108 -1.11 -8.60 -0.06
C ALA A 108 -2.41 -8.08 -0.72
N ALA A 109 -3.47 -7.85 0.07
CA ALA A 109 -4.75 -7.34 -0.43
C ALA A 109 -4.63 -5.93 -1.04
N TYR A 110 -3.70 -5.12 -0.53
CA TYR A 110 -3.44 -3.77 -1.00
C TYR A 110 -2.15 -3.65 -1.85
N ALA A 111 -1.53 -4.76 -2.22
CA ALA A 111 -0.43 -4.76 -3.18
C ALA A 111 -0.89 -4.10 -4.50
N PRO A 112 -0.01 -3.32 -5.17
CA PRO A 112 -0.37 -2.64 -6.41
C PRO A 112 -0.95 -3.57 -7.47
N GLU A 113 -0.41 -4.79 -7.63
CA GLU A 113 -0.92 -5.80 -8.57
C GLU A 113 -2.34 -6.23 -8.22
N ALA A 114 -2.61 -6.49 -6.93
CA ALA A 114 -3.94 -6.89 -6.46
C ALA A 114 -4.96 -5.76 -6.68
N THR A 115 -4.58 -4.52 -6.37
CA THR A 115 -5.40 -3.33 -6.54
C THR A 115 -5.70 -3.08 -8.03
N LEU A 116 -4.69 -3.19 -8.90
CA LEU A 116 -4.83 -3.03 -10.35
C LEU A 116 -5.71 -4.14 -10.97
N CYS A 117 -5.51 -5.39 -10.57
CA CYS A 117 -6.37 -6.49 -10.98
C CYS A 117 -7.83 -6.30 -10.53
N ALA A 118 -8.05 -5.78 -9.32
CA ALA A 118 -9.39 -5.48 -8.81
C ALA A 118 -10.05 -4.35 -9.62
N LEU A 119 -9.31 -3.27 -9.95
CA LEU A 119 -9.79 -2.20 -10.83
C LEU A 119 -10.26 -2.76 -12.18
N ILE A 120 -9.42 -3.53 -12.87
CA ILE A 120 -9.72 -4.07 -14.21
C ILE A 120 -10.94 -5.01 -14.14
N ARG A 121 -11.02 -5.88 -13.14
CA ARG A 121 -12.18 -6.78 -12.94
C ARG A 121 -13.47 -6.02 -12.66
N SER A 122 -13.41 -4.92 -11.91
CA SER A 122 -14.59 -4.11 -11.58
C SER A 122 -15.15 -3.33 -12.78
N LYS A 123 -14.35 -3.19 -13.85
CA LYS A 123 -14.68 -2.39 -15.04
C LYS A 123 -14.44 -3.19 -16.34
N PRO A 124 -15.10 -4.34 -16.53
CA PRO A 124 -14.82 -5.23 -17.64
C PRO A 124 -15.00 -4.57 -19.03
N ALA A 125 -15.92 -3.62 -19.15
CA ALA A 125 -16.15 -2.87 -20.39
C ALA A 125 -14.95 -1.97 -20.79
N TYR A 126 -14.05 -1.67 -19.86
CA TYR A 126 -12.90 -0.78 -20.09
C TYR A 126 -11.56 -1.52 -20.00
N ARG A 127 -11.58 -2.87 -19.95
CA ARG A 127 -10.37 -3.68 -19.86
C ARG A 127 -9.34 -3.32 -20.94
N ASP A 128 -9.80 -3.23 -22.18
CA ASP A 128 -8.92 -2.95 -23.34
C ASP A 128 -8.39 -1.48 -23.30
N VAL A 129 -9.17 -0.55 -22.73
CA VAL A 129 -8.71 0.83 -22.53
C VAL A 129 -7.57 0.86 -21.53
N PHE A 130 -7.70 0.18 -20.38
CA PHE A 130 -6.64 0.07 -19.39
C PHE A 130 -5.39 -0.61 -19.96
N ALA A 131 -5.57 -1.69 -20.73
CA ALA A 131 -4.46 -2.37 -21.38
C ALA A 131 -3.72 -1.46 -22.38
N ALA A 132 -4.45 -0.72 -23.21
CA ALA A 132 -3.86 0.22 -24.17
C ALA A 132 -3.09 1.35 -23.50
N ILE A 133 -3.56 1.86 -22.36
CA ILE A 133 -2.83 2.88 -21.59
C ILE A 133 -1.55 2.31 -20.98
N LEU A 134 -1.61 1.11 -20.36
CA LEU A 134 -0.45 0.44 -19.81
C LEU A 134 0.61 0.20 -20.89
N ASP A 135 0.21 -0.25 -22.08
CA ASP A 135 1.09 -0.45 -23.22
C ASP A 135 1.72 0.87 -23.69
N ALA A 136 0.94 1.93 -23.87
CA ALA A 136 1.45 3.24 -24.26
C ALA A 136 2.45 3.83 -23.26
N CYS A 137 2.26 3.56 -21.96
CA CYS A 137 3.16 3.98 -20.89
C CYS A 137 4.39 3.07 -20.75
N SER A 138 4.43 1.89 -21.38
CA SER A 138 5.52 0.93 -21.27
C SER A 138 6.72 1.28 -22.14
N ALA A 139 6.55 2.19 -23.11
CA ALA A 139 7.65 2.68 -23.94
C ALA A 139 8.75 3.36 -23.09
N ASP A 140 10.01 3.21 -23.49
CA ASP A 140 11.17 3.77 -22.76
C ASP A 140 11.06 5.28 -22.52
N GLU A 141 10.43 5.99 -23.46
CA GLU A 141 10.20 7.45 -23.35
C GLU A 141 9.02 7.78 -22.42
N GLY A 142 8.16 6.81 -22.09
CA GLY A 142 6.88 7.04 -21.42
C GLY A 142 5.89 7.81 -22.31
N ALA A 143 4.66 7.99 -21.83
CA ALA A 143 3.59 8.66 -22.57
C ALA A 143 3.36 10.08 -22.06
N SER A 144 3.15 11.03 -22.97
CA SER A 144 2.63 12.35 -22.65
C SER A 144 1.12 12.29 -22.44
N ARG A 145 0.55 13.32 -21.82
CA ARG A 145 -0.91 13.46 -21.71
C ARG A 145 -1.62 13.37 -23.07
N ALA A 146 -1.08 14.05 -24.07
CA ALA A 146 -1.64 14.05 -25.42
C ALA A 146 -1.58 12.66 -26.10
N ASP A 147 -0.53 11.86 -25.80
CA ASP A 147 -0.43 10.49 -26.28
C ASP A 147 -1.50 9.62 -25.65
N LEU A 148 -1.71 9.74 -24.33
CA LEU A 148 -2.74 9.00 -23.62
C LEU A 148 -4.15 9.38 -24.07
N GLU A 149 -4.45 10.67 -24.22
CA GLU A 149 -5.74 11.13 -24.73
C GLU A 149 -6.02 10.54 -26.12
N ARG A 150 -5.03 10.55 -27.03
CA ARG A 150 -5.14 9.97 -28.36
C ARG A 150 -5.35 8.44 -28.30
N THR A 151 -4.62 7.75 -27.43
CA THR A 151 -4.75 6.29 -27.23
C THR A 151 -6.13 5.93 -26.71
N ILE A 152 -6.66 6.71 -25.77
CA ILE A 152 -8.00 6.52 -25.20
C ILE A 152 -9.08 6.81 -26.22
N ASP A 153 -9.00 7.95 -26.92
CA ASP A 153 -9.98 8.36 -27.93
C ASP A 153 -10.05 7.39 -29.12
N ALA A 154 -8.97 6.66 -29.40
CA ALA A 154 -8.94 5.64 -30.44
C ALA A 154 -9.68 4.34 -30.07
N GLN A 155 -10.09 4.17 -28.78
CA GLN A 155 -10.70 2.93 -28.33
C GLN A 155 -12.15 2.77 -28.82
N PRO A 156 -12.50 1.68 -29.55
CA PRO A 156 -13.84 1.51 -30.15
C PRO A 156 -14.98 1.54 -29.14
N GLN A 157 -14.76 1.05 -27.92
CA GLN A 157 -15.77 0.99 -26.85
C GLN A 157 -16.13 2.37 -26.28
N LEU A 158 -15.33 3.40 -26.54
CA LEU A 158 -15.59 4.79 -26.13
C LEU A 158 -16.21 5.63 -27.25
N GLN A 159 -16.24 5.11 -28.47
CA GLN A 159 -16.86 5.81 -29.58
C GLN A 159 -18.39 5.92 -29.39
N PRO A 160 -19.02 7.09 -29.73
CA PRO A 160 -20.46 7.26 -29.63
C PRO A 160 -21.17 6.29 -30.58
N GLY A 161 -21.96 5.38 -30.02
CA GLY A 161 -22.80 4.46 -30.78
C GLY A 161 -24.15 5.10 -31.15
N PRO A 162 -24.79 4.67 -32.25
CA PRO A 162 -26.04 5.27 -32.74
C PRO A 162 -27.26 5.14 -31.82
N ALA A 163 -27.17 4.38 -30.69
CA ALA A 163 -28.34 4.03 -29.89
C ALA A 163 -28.22 4.30 -28.38
N THR A 164 -27.17 4.91 -27.87
CA THR A 164 -27.02 5.14 -26.44
C THR A 164 -26.51 6.54 -26.13
N GLN A 165 -27.28 7.28 -25.34
CA GLN A 165 -26.77 8.41 -24.56
C GLN A 165 -25.75 7.85 -23.53
N ARG A 166 -24.57 7.47 -24.01
CA ARG A 166 -23.48 7.10 -23.10
C ARG A 166 -22.94 8.38 -22.49
N THR A 167 -22.87 8.41 -21.17
CA THR A 167 -22.12 9.44 -20.46
C THR A 167 -20.67 9.43 -20.98
N THR A 168 -20.22 10.56 -21.51
CA THR A 168 -18.83 10.71 -21.99
C THR A 168 -17.89 10.45 -20.82
N VAL A 169 -17.06 9.43 -20.92
CA VAL A 169 -16.00 9.16 -19.93
C VAL A 169 -14.77 9.92 -20.41
N TYR A 170 -14.31 10.84 -19.58
CA TYR A 170 -13.13 11.66 -19.92
C TYR A 170 -11.84 10.84 -19.77
N PRO A 171 -10.83 11.07 -20.63
CA PRO A 171 -9.52 10.41 -20.55
C PRO A 171 -8.90 10.46 -19.14
N GLN A 172 -9.06 11.56 -18.43
CA GLN A 172 -8.54 11.74 -17.06
C GLN A 172 -9.02 10.66 -16.09
N TYR A 173 -10.26 10.19 -16.21
CA TYR A 173 -10.80 9.11 -15.38
C TYR A 173 -9.93 7.83 -15.44
N PHE A 174 -9.49 7.44 -16.63
CA PHE A 174 -8.68 6.24 -16.83
C PHE A 174 -7.27 6.42 -16.30
N ILE A 175 -6.68 7.60 -16.51
CA ILE A 175 -5.35 7.95 -16.03
C ILE A 175 -5.34 7.93 -14.49
N ASP A 176 -6.26 8.65 -13.86
CA ASP A 176 -6.38 8.72 -12.39
C ASP A 176 -6.66 7.34 -11.78
N ALA A 177 -7.50 6.53 -12.41
CA ALA A 177 -7.81 5.19 -11.93
C ALA A 177 -6.57 4.27 -11.96
N LEU A 178 -5.78 4.29 -13.05
CA LEU A 178 -4.55 3.50 -13.16
C LEU A 178 -3.45 4.01 -12.24
N GLU A 179 -3.29 5.32 -12.07
CA GLU A 179 -2.34 5.91 -11.14
C GLU A 179 -2.70 5.54 -9.69
N THR A 180 -3.97 5.71 -9.31
CA THR A 180 -4.46 5.35 -7.97
C THR A 180 -4.29 3.88 -7.68
N ALA A 181 -4.47 3.00 -8.68
CA ALA A 181 -4.26 1.57 -8.56
C ALA A 181 -2.78 1.15 -8.64
N GLY A 182 -1.87 2.08 -8.87
CA GLY A 182 -0.44 1.80 -8.96
C GLY A 182 0.01 1.16 -10.28
N GLY A 183 -0.80 1.22 -11.34
CA GLY A 183 -0.45 0.67 -12.66
C GLY A 183 0.48 1.57 -13.46
N ILE A 184 0.35 2.88 -13.30
CA ILE A 184 1.21 3.91 -13.92
C ILE A 184 1.65 4.92 -12.88
N ALA A 185 2.76 5.61 -13.14
CA ALA A 185 3.28 6.69 -12.30
C ALA A 185 3.75 7.86 -13.17
N TRP A 186 3.69 9.08 -12.62
CA TRP A 186 4.17 10.29 -13.25
C TRP A 186 5.60 10.62 -12.80
N ASP A 187 6.52 10.77 -13.75
CA ASP A 187 7.89 11.27 -13.51
C ASP A 187 8.30 12.28 -14.60
N GLY A 188 7.46 13.26 -14.90
CA GLY A 188 7.60 14.13 -16.06
C GLY A 188 6.93 13.55 -17.32
N ARG A 189 6.70 12.25 -17.36
CA ARG A 189 5.85 11.50 -18.30
C ARG A 189 5.19 10.34 -17.58
N TRP A 190 4.12 9.81 -18.11
CA TRP A 190 3.46 8.62 -17.57
C TRP A 190 4.25 7.37 -17.95
N ARG A 191 4.59 6.56 -16.96
CA ARG A 191 5.32 5.30 -17.11
C ARG A 191 4.57 4.16 -16.45
N THR A 192 4.60 2.99 -17.10
CA THR A 192 4.05 1.77 -16.49
C THR A 192 4.97 1.33 -15.35
N THR A 193 4.39 1.12 -14.16
CA THR A 193 5.09 0.58 -12.99
C THR A 193 5.39 -0.90 -13.16
N ASP A 194 6.19 -1.48 -12.26
CA ASP A 194 6.44 -2.93 -12.29
C ASP A 194 5.16 -3.73 -12.07
N ALA A 195 4.26 -3.26 -11.20
CA ALA A 195 2.93 -3.84 -11.02
C ALA A 195 2.09 -3.76 -12.31
N GLY A 196 2.14 -2.62 -13.00
CA GLY A 196 1.49 -2.44 -14.29
C GLY A 196 2.02 -3.40 -15.36
N LYS A 197 3.34 -3.60 -15.42
CA LYS A 197 3.98 -4.56 -16.35
C LYS A 197 3.57 -6.00 -16.03
N ALA A 198 3.58 -6.38 -14.74
CA ALA A 198 3.19 -7.72 -14.30
C ALA A 198 1.74 -8.03 -14.68
N VAL A 199 0.81 -7.09 -14.49
CA VAL A 199 -0.61 -7.26 -14.82
C VAL A 199 -0.85 -7.23 -16.32
N ALA A 200 -0.10 -6.43 -17.09
CA ALA A 200 -0.22 -6.41 -18.56
C ALA A 200 0.28 -7.69 -19.23
N ALA A 201 1.20 -8.42 -18.58
CA ALA A 201 1.74 -9.69 -19.08
C ALA A 201 0.89 -10.94 -18.72
N ALA A 202 -0.12 -10.79 -17.84
CA ALA A 202 -0.99 -11.86 -17.34
C ALA A 202 -2.29 -11.99 -18.14
#